data_b2aeddc0e76c9a2dbe94f7f2c4687d00
#
_entry.id   b2aeddc0e76c9a2dbe94f7f2c4687d00
#
_cell.length_a   1.000
_cell.length_b   1.000
_cell.length_c   1.000
_cell.angle_alpha   90.00
_cell.angle_beta   90.00
_cell.angle_gamma   90.00
#
_symmetry.space_group_name_H-M   'P 1'
#
loop_
_entity.id
_entity.type
_entity.pdbx_description
1 polymer ?
#
loop_
_entity_poly.entity_id
_entity_poly.type
_entity_poly.pdbx_seq_one_letter_code
_entity_poly.pdbx_strand_id
1 'polypeptide(L)'
;MLYAVCYSSRIARSKGYAAFLFLFMTIFMYTVGYIFELSSSTPETIFLSLKIEYLGAPLIAVFWFLFALYYNNYSIKNKAVMALLFVVPITTIVMLYTNEHHHFHYKAFAVDSSGLFPVAITQKGWWYYIDFVYKMIVAFAGLALFAFSYGKTTGYRKRQAKTIFIGALSLWGGNFFQTHCTLWHRH
;
A
#
# COMPACT_ATOMS: atom_id res chain seq x y z
N MET A 1 -35.30 -5.38 -12.98
CA MET A 1 -34.85 -4.94 -11.65
C MET A 1 -34.29 -6.07 -10.79
N LEU A 2 -34.95 -7.20 -10.61
CA LEU A 2 -34.44 -8.39 -9.86
C LEU A 2 -33.09 -8.93 -10.37
N TYR A 3 -32.87 -8.98 -11.69
CA TYR A 3 -31.61 -9.45 -12.28
C TYR A 3 -30.42 -8.55 -11.89
N ALA A 4 -30.61 -7.23 -11.86
CA ALA A 4 -29.57 -6.27 -11.44
C ALA A 4 -29.22 -6.43 -9.95
N VAL A 5 -30.21 -6.69 -9.10
CA VAL A 5 -30.01 -6.93 -7.66
C VAL A 5 -29.29 -8.26 -7.43
N CYS A 6 -29.68 -9.34 -8.11
CA CYS A 6 -28.98 -10.62 -8.03
C CYS A 6 -27.56 -10.56 -8.60
N TYR A 7 -27.32 -9.79 -9.67
CA TYR A 7 -26.00 -9.59 -10.25
C TYR A 7 -25.08 -8.79 -9.32
N SER A 8 -25.58 -7.70 -8.74
CA SER A 8 -24.82 -6.89 -7.78
C SER A 8 -24.50 -7.67 -6.50
N SER A 9 -25.42 -8.50 -6.00
CA SER A 9 -25.18 -9.35 -4.82
C SER A 9 -24.14 -10.46 -5.08
N ARG A 10 -24.06 -10.99 -6.31
CA ARG A 10 -23.01 -11.95 -6.71
C ARG A 10 -21.64 -11.28 -6.82
N ILE A 11 -21.59 -10.05 -7.34
CA ILE A 11 -20.34 -9.26 -7.40
C ILE A 11 -19.87 -8.93 -5.98
N ALA A 12 -20.77 -8.50 -5.11
CA ALA A 12 -20.47 -8.19 -3.72
C ALA A 12 -19.91 -9.38 -2.92
N ARG A 13 -20.23 -10.62 -3.33
CA ARG A 13 -19.70 -11.87 -2.73
C ARG A 13 -18.41 -12.36 -3.38
N SER A 14 -17.90 -11.72 -4.43
CA SER A 14 -16.68 -12.17 -5.09
C SER A 14 -15.44 -11.80 -4.23
N LYS A 15 -14.47 -12.71 -4.15
CA LYS A 15 -13.19 -12.46 -3.46
C LYS A 15 -12.46 -11.24 -4.06
N GLY A 16 -12.61 -10.99 -5.35
CA GLY A 16 -12.04 -9.84 -6.04
C GLY A 16 -12.64 -8.51 -5.56
N TYR A 17 -13.95 -8.47 -5.36
CA TYR A 17 -14.61 -7.29 -4.80
C TYR A 17 -14.17 -7.03 -3.35
N ALA A 18 -14.09 -8.07 -2.52
CA ALA A 18 -13.60 -7.95 -1.16
C ALA A 18 -12.16 -7.43 -1.11
N ALA A 19 -11.26 -7.99 -1.94
CA ALA A 19 -9.87 -7.52 -2.03
C ALA A 19 -9.78 -6.05 -2.48
N PHE A 20 -10.63 -5.63 -3.43
CA PHE A 20 -10.73 -4.24 -3.86
C PHE A 20 -11.21 -3.32 -2.73
N LEU A 21 -12.23 -3.71 -1.97
CA LEU A 21 -12.70 -2.92 -0.83
C LEU A 21 -11.63 -2.77 0.25
N PHE A 22 -10.92 -3.86 0.59
CA PHE A 22 -9.83 -3.79 1.55
C PHE A 22 -8.67 -2.93 1.04
N LEU A 23 -8.34 -3.01 -0.24
CA LEU A 23 -7.36 -2.11 -0.87
C LEU A 23 -7.77 -0.65 -0.71
N PHE A 24 -9.04 -0.33 -1.00
CA PHE A 24 -9.56 1.04 -0.86
C PHE A 24 -9.51 1.52 0.59
N MET A 25 -9.89 0.67 1.54
CA MET A 25 -9.85 0.99 2.98
C MET A 25 -8.41 1.24 3.46
N THR A 26 -7.44 0.46 3.00
CA THR A 26 -6.04 0.65 3.39
C THR A 26 -5.45 1.94 2.80
N ILE A 27 -5.80 2.28 1.54
CA ILE A 27 -5.43 3.55 0.92
C ILE A 27 -6.08 4.72 1.67
N PHE A 28 -7.36 4.59 2.05
CA PHE A 28 -8.07 5.60 2.81
C PHE A 28 -7.38 5.86 4.17
N MET A 29 -7.05 4.82 4.92
CA MET A 29 -6.33 4.94 6.21
C MET A 29 -4.98 5.62 6.04
N TYR A 30 -4.20 5.22 5.02
CA TYR A 30 -2.94 5.87 4.68
C TYR A 30 -3.13 7.37 4.40
N THR A 31 -4.12 7.72 3.55
CA THR A 31 -4.39 9.11 3.16
C THR A 31 -4.83 9.95 4.35
N VAL A 32 -5.68 9.42 5.23
CA VAL A 32 -6.09 10.11 6.46
C VAL A 32 -4.90 10.38 7.36
N GLY A 33 -4.04 9.40 7.59
CA GLY A 33 -2.81 9.58 8.37
C GLY A 33 -1.91 10.65 7.77
N TYR A 34 -1.71 10.64 6.44
CA TYR A 34 -0.91 11.64 5.74
C TYR A 34 -1.48 13.06 5.84
N ILE A 35 -2.81 13.21 5.77
CA ILE A 35 -3.47 14.52 5.99
C ILE A 35 -3.22 14.99 7.43
N PHE A 36 -3.32 14.11 8.41
CA PHE A 36 -2.99 14.45 9.80
C PHE A 36 -1.52 14.83 9.97
N GLU A 37 -0.59 14.15 9.30
CA GLU A 37 0.84 14.50 9.32
C GLU A 37 1.05 15.94 8.83
N LEU A 38 0.50 16.28 7.65
CA LEU A 38 0.62 17.63 7.08
C LEU A 38 -0.05 18.72 7.93
N SER A 39 -1.04 18.38 8.73
CA SER A 39 -1.77 19.29 9.62
C SER A 39 -1.16 19.40 11.01
N SER A 40 -0.17 18.56 11.31
CA SER A 40 0.44 18.46 12.63
C SER A 40 1.59 19.44 12.79
N SER A 41 1.73 20.03 13.99
CA SER A 41 2.77 21.03 14.29
C SER A 41 3.78 20.56 15.32
N THR A 42 3.51 19.46 16.03
CA THR A 42 4.39 18.93 17.09
C THR A 42 4.95 17.55 16.72
N PRO A 43 6.16 17.21 17.19
CA PRO A 43 6.74 15.89 16.93
C PRO A 43 5.83 14.72 17.36
N GLU A 44 5.13 14.87 18.47
CA GLU A 44 4.25 13.84 19.02
C GLU A 44 3.04 13.59 18.11
N THR A 45 2.42 14.68 17.60
CA THR A 45 1.27 14.57 16.69
C THR A 45 1.68 14.03 15.33
N ILE A 46 2.87 14.39 14.82
CA ILE A 46 3.41 13.83 13.58
C ILE A 46 3.70 12.32 13.75
N PHE A 47 4.27 11.90 14.88
CA PHE A 47 4.50 10.49 15.14
C PHE A 47 3.20 9.69 15.27
N LEU A 48 2.17 10.27 15.88
CA LEU A 48 0.83 9.67 15.93
C LEU A 48 0.23 9.53 14.52
N SER A 49 0.40 10.52 13.66
CA SER A 49 -0.06 10.49 12.27
C SER A 49 0.61 9.36 11.48
N LEU A 50 1.93 9.18 11.65
CA LEU A 50 2.65 8.04 11.08
C LEU A 50 2.10 6.69 11.58
N LYS A 51 1.73 6.58 12.85
CA LYS A 51 1.09 5.36 13.37
C LYS A 51 -0.24 5.07 12.64
N ILE A 52 -1.03 6.11 12.33
CA ILE A 52 -2.28 5.97 11.57
C ILE A 52 -1.99 5.57 10.12
N GLU A 53 -1.02 6.19 9.45
CA GLU A 53 -0.61 5.83 8.09
C GLU A 53 -0.23 4.36 7.97
N TYR A 54 0.54 3.86 8.93
CA TYR A 54 1.04 2.49 8.93
C TYR A 54 -0.02 1.43 9.26
N LEU A 55 -1.23 1.81 9.67
CA LEU A 55 -2.37 0.87 9.67
C LEU A 55 -2.77 0.47 8.24
N GLY A 56 -2.54 1.35 7.26
CA GLY A 56 -2.85 1.11 5.85
C GLY A 56 -1.63 0.75 5.00
N ALA A 57 -0.57 1.55 5.08
CA ALA A 57 0.57 1.53 4.15
C ALA A 57 1.20 0.13 3.90
N PRO A 58 1.48 -0.71 4.91
CA PRO A 58 2.07 -2.03 4.68
C PRO A 58 1.11 -3.00 3.98
N LEU A 59 -0.20 -2.81 4.13
CA LEU A 59 -1.24 -3.70 3.62
C LEU A 59 -1.63 -3.37 2.16
N ILE A 60 -1.35 -2.17 1.66
CA ILE A 60 -1.71 -1.74 0.31
C ILE A 60 -1.16 -2.72 -0.75
N ALA A 61 0.12 -3.08 -0.67
CA ALA A 61 0.75 -3.97 -1.64
C ALA A 61 0.11 -5.37 -1.63
N VAL A 62 -0.24 -5.89 -0.46
CA VAL A 62 -0.88 -7.22 -0.31
C VAL A 62 -2.28 -7.21 -0.92
N PHE A 63 -3.12 -6.23 -0.58
CA PHE A 63 -4.47 -6.18 -1.15
C PHE A 63 -4.47 -5.84 -2.63
N TRP A 64 -3.51 -5.03 -3.11
CA TRP A 64 -3.26 -4.83 -4.53
C TRP A 64 -2.95 -6.16 -5.25
N PHE A 65 -2.04 -6.96 -4.72
CA PHE A 65 -1.69 -8.26 -5.27
C PHE A 65 -2.88 -9.24 -5.25
N LEU A 66 -3.60 -9.32 -4.14
CA LEU A 66 -4.80 -10.16 -4.02
C LEU A 66 -5.88 -9.73 -5.00
N PHE A 67 -6.08 -8.42 -5.18
CA PHE A 67 -7.01 -7.90 -6.17
C PHE A 67 -6.59 -8.31 -7.59
N ALA A 68 -5.32 -8.15 -7.96
CA ALA A 68 -4.78 -8.57 -9.25
C ALA A 68 -4.96 -10.06 -9.48
N LEU A 69 -4.72 -10.87 -8.46
CA LEU A 69 -4.84 -12.33 -8.50
C LEU A 69 -6.29 -12.76 -8.73
N TYR A 70 -7.24 -12.22 -7.95
CA TYR A 70 -8.66 -12.54 -8.10
C TYR A 70 -9.27 -11.97 -9.37
N TYR A 71 -8.81 -10.81 -9.86
CA TYR A 71 -9.21 -10.25 -11.15
C TYR A 71 -8.89 -11.22 -12.29
N ASN A 72 -7.77 -11.93 -12.20
CA ASN A 72 -7.35 -12.95 -13.16
C ASN A 72 -7.98 -14.33 -12.90
N ASN A 73 -8.97 -14.46 -12.03
CA ASN A 73 -9.62 -15.70 -11.61
C ASN A 73 -8.67 -16.72 -10.94
N TYR A 74 -7.50 -16.29 -10.47
CA TYR A 74 -6.65 -17.11 -9.63
C TYR A 74 -7.10 -17.01 -8.17
N SER A 75 -6.80 -18.03 -7.38
CA SER A 75 -7.07 -18.01 -5.94
C SER A 75 -6.01 -18.78 -5.17
N ILE A 76 -5.58 -18.23 -4.05
CA ILE A 76 -4.73 -18.93 -3.10
C ILE A 76 -5.62 -19.89 -2.30
N LYS A 77 -5.43 -21.20 -2.49
CA LYS A 77 -6.17 -22.25 -1.77
C LYS A 77 -5.53 -22.59 -0.43
N ASN A 78 -4.20 -22.49 -0.35
CA ASN A 78 -3.45 -22.81 0.85
C ASN A 78 -3.54 -21.63 1.86
N LYS A 79 -4.13 -21.90 3.03
CA LYS A 79 -4.27 -20.91 4.11
C LYS A 79 -2.92 -20.45 4.67
N ALA A 80 -1.90 -21.32 4.68
CA ALA A 80 -0.56 -20.95 5.14
C ALA A 80 0.10 -19.94 4.21
N VAL A 81 -0.03 -20.09 2.90
CA VAL A 81 0.48 -19.12 1.91
C VAL A 81 -0.25 -17.78 2.05
N MET A 82 -1.56 -17.81 2.27
CA MET A 82 -2.34 -16.60 2.53
C MET A 82 -1.86 -15.90 3.81
N ALA A 83 -1.66 -16.64 4.90
CA ALA A 83 -1.16 -16.09 6.16
C ALA A 83 0.25 -15.49 5.99
N LEU A 84 1.14 -16.17 5.25
CA LEU A 84 2.51 -15.72 5.00
C LEU A 84 2.57 -14.34 4.31
N LEU A 85 1.60 -14.06 3.41
CA LEU A 85 1.50 -12.73 2.79
C LEU A 85 1.23 -11.61 3.79
N PHE A 86 0.63 -11.91 4.93
CA PHE A 86 0.32 -10.90 5.95
C PHE A 86 1.38 -10.81 7.06
N VAL A 87 2.33 -11.74 7.13
CA VAL A 87 3.36 -11.75 8.20
C VAL A 87 4.17 -10.46 8.20
N VAL A 88 4.77 -10.07 7.07
CA VAL A 88 5.60 -8.87 6.99
C VAL A 88 4.78 -7.60 7.27
N PRO A 89 3.61 -7.35 6.63
CA PRO A 89 2.79 -6.18 6.93
C PRO A 89 2.37 -6.06 8.39
N ILE A 90 1.90 -7.15 8.99
CA ILE A 90 1.46 -7.14 10.40
C ILE A 90 2.66 -6.91 11.32
N THR A 91 3.79 -7.57 11.08
CA THR A 91 5.01 -7.34 11.84
C THR A 91 5.49 -5.89 11.70
N THR A 92 5.36 -5.28 10.51
CA THR A 92 5.72 -3.88 10.29
C THR A 92 4.86 -2.94 11.13
N ILE A 93 3.55 -3.19 11.21
CA ILE A 93 2.66 -2.41 12.08
C ILE A 93 3.13 -2.55 13.54
N VAL A 94 3.34 -3.77 14.03
CA VAL A 94 3.80 -4.02 15.39
C VAL A 94 5.15 -3.32 15.64
N MET A 95 6.11 -3.47 14.73
CA MET A 95 7.43 -2.85 14.83
C MET A 95 7.39 -1.33 14.87
N LEU A 96 6.45 -0.69 14.17
CA LEU A 96 6.28 0.76 14.27
C LEU A 96 5.67 1.18 15.60
N TYR A 97 4.62 0.49 16.05
CA TYR A 97 3.94 0.81 17.30
C TYR A 97 4.82 0.59 18.55
N THR A 98 5.76 -0.35 18.49
CA THR A 98 6.73 -0.65 19.54
C THR A 98 8.11 -0.03 19.30
N ASN A 99 8.24 0.82 18.26
CA ASN A 99 9.54 1.36 17.82
C ASN A 99 10.29 2.14 18.92
N GLU A 100 9.58 2.71 19.88
CA GLU A 100 10.15 3.44 21.02
C GLU A 100 11.06 2.56 21.90
N HIS A 101 10.87 1.22 21.86
CA HIS A 101 11.65 0.28 22.66
C HIS A 101 12.88 -0.29 21.96
N HIS A 102 12.88 -0.37 20.63
CA HIS A 102 13.92 -1.11 19.90
C HIS A 102 14.54 -0.34 18.72
N HIS A 103 13.90 0.73 18.23
CA HIS A 103 14.37 1.57 17.11
C HIS A 103 14.67 0.82 15.81
N PHE A 104 14.03 -0.34 15.55
CA PHE A 104 14.30 -1.17 14.37
C PHE A 104 13.67 -0.63 13.10
N HIS A 105 12.51 0.05 13.22
CA HIS A 105 11.85 0.65 12.07
C HIS A 105 12.39 2.05 11.78
N TYR A 106 12.44 2.93 12.78
CA TYR A 106 13.07 4.24 12.74
C TYR A 106 14.08 4.37 13.86
N LYS A 107 15.35 4.67 13.50
CA LYS A 107 16.45 4.87 14.46
C LYS A 107 16.35 6.20 15.19
N ALA A 108 15.99 7.25 14.46
CA ALA A 108 15.75 8.57 15.00
C ALA A 108 14.58 9.24 14.28
N PHE A 109 13.92 10.12 14.99
CA PHE A 109 12.81 10.92 14.53
C PHE A 109 13.09 12.38 14.86
N ALA A 110 13.04 13.24 13.86
CA ALA A 110 13.14 14.69 14.01
C ALA A 110 12.07 15.36 13.15
N VAL A 111 11.73 16.58 13.45
CA VAL A 111 10.78 17.38 12.67
C VAL A 111 11.53 18.55 12.09
N ASP A 112 11.46 18.71 10.78
CA ASP A 112 11.95 19.89 10.09
C ASP A 112 10.79 20.88 9.90
N SER A 113 10.89 22.01 10.57
CA SER A 113 9.90 23.10 10.48
C SER A 113 10.43 24.26 9.64
N SER A 114 11.50 24.08 8.86
CA SER A 114 12.08 25.13 8.01
C SER A 114 11.24 25.44 6.75
N GLY A 115 10.35 24.52 6.35
CA GLY A 115 9.47 24.65 5.18
C GLY A 115 8.10 25.25 5.50
N LEU A 116 7.22 25.32 4.48
CA LEU A 116 5.82 25.73 4.63
C LEU A 116 4.99 24.80 5.53
N PHE A 117 5.41 23.54 5.64
CA PHE A 117 4.79 22.52 6.49
C PHE A 117 5.88 21.78 7.26
N PRO A 118 5.64 21.42 8.53
CA PRO A 118 6.54 20.56 9.28
C PRO A 118 6.57 19.17 8.64
N VAL A 119 7.76 18.64 8.39
CA VAL A 119 7.98 17.34 7.75
C VAL A 119 8.76 16.43 8.68
N ALA A 120 8.33 15.18 8.79
CA ALA A 120 9.05 14.18 9.55
C ALA A 120 10.38 13.81 8.85
N ILE A 121 11.51 14.07 9.52
CA ILE A 121 12.80 13.54 9.12
C ILE A 121 13.05 12.26 9.92
N THR A 122 13.04 11.12 9.23
CA THR A 122 13.23 9.81 9.86
C THR A 122 14.53 9.17 9.41
N GLN A 123 15.35 8.76 10.36
CA GLN A 123 16.45 7.86 10.06
C GLN A 123 15.94 6.41 10.03
N LYS A 124 16.03 5.78 8.86
CA LYS A 124 15.46 4.46 8.61
C LYS A 124 16.26 3.37 9.32
N GLY A 125 15.55 2.47 10.02
CA GLY A 125 16.11 1.26 10.62
C GLY A 125 16.19 0.12 9.59
N TRP A 126 16.75 -1.01 10.00
CA TRP A 126 16.92 -2.17 9.11
C TRP A 126 15.57 -2.83 8.73
N TRP A 127 14.58 -2.84 9.63
CA TRP A 127 13.24 -3.38 9.36
C TRP A 127 12.52 -2.60 8.26
N TYR A 128 12.72 -1.28 8.20
CA TYR A 128 12.15 -0.46 7.13
C TYR A 128 12.54 -0.98 5.74
N TYR A 129 13.81 -1.39 5.55
CA TYR A 129 14.27 -1.91 4.26
C TYR A 129 13.68 -3.28 3.92
N ILE A 130 13.46 -4.14 4.91
CA ILE A 130 12.78 -5.43 4.72
C ILE A 130 11.34 -5.19 4.24
N ASP A 131 10.60 -4.32 4.94
CA ASP A 131 9.24 -3.94 4.57
C ASP A 131 9.18 -3.31 3.17
N PHE A 132 10.12 -2.41 2.88
CA PHE A 132 10.21 -1.77 1.56
C PHE A 132 10.43 -2.78 0.44
N VAL A 133 11.42 -3.68 0.56
CA VAL A 133 11.71 -4.72 -0.44
C VAL A 133 10.52 -5.65 -0.61
N TYR A 134 9.92 -6.08 0.49
CA TYR A 134 8.72 -6.91 0.46
C TYR A 134 7.58 -6.23 -0.31
N LYS A 135 7.27 -4.98 0.02
CA LYS A 135 6.23 -4.20 -0.68
C LYS A 135 6.51 -4.08 -2.17
N MET A 136 7.76 -3.83 -2.56
CA MET A 136 8.15 -3.78 -3.97
C MET A 136 7.90 -5.12 -4.68
N ILE A 137 8.36 -6.23 -4.11
CA ILE A 137 8.18 -7.56 -4.71
C ILE A 137 6.69 -7.87 -4.90
N VAL A 138 5.87 -7.66 -3.87
CA VAL A 138 4.44 -7.96 -3.92
C VAL A 138 3.70 -7.03 -4.88
N ALA A 139 4.05 -5.76 -4.92
CA ALA A 139 3.46 -4.79 -5.84
C ALA A 139 3.79 -5.11 -7.31
N PHE A 140 5.06 -5.43 -7.61
CA PHE A 140 5.47 -5.83 -8.96
C PHE A 140 4.84 -7.15 -9.38
N ALA A 141 4.65 -8.11 -8.47
CA ALA A 141 3.91 -9.33 -8.75
C ALA A 141 2.46 -9.04 -9.17
N GLY A 142 1.78 -8.13 -8.47
CA GLY A 142 0.44 -7.66 -8.85
C GLY A 142 0.42 -6.97 -10.21
N LEU A 143 1.40 -6.11 -10.49
CA LEU A 143 1.55 -5.43 -11.77
C LEU A 143 1.77 -6.42 -12.93
N ALA A 144 2.63 -7.42 -12.72
CA ALA A 144 2.89 -8.49 -13.69
C ALA A 144 1.62 -9.30 -14.02
N LEU A 145 0.77 -9.56 -13.02
CA LEU A 145 -0.52 -10.21 -13.25
C LEU A 145 -1.46 -9.38 -14.13
N PHE A 146 -1.49 -8.07 -13.96
CA PHE A 146 -2.27 -7.20 -14.85
C PHE A 146 -1.69 -7.10 -16.25
N ALA A 147 -0.36 -7.03 -16.39
CA ALA A 147 0.32 -7.07 -17.69
C ALA A 147 0.01 -8.37 -18.45
N PHE A 148 0.07 -9.50 -17.77
CA PHE A 148 -0.29 -10.80 -18.32
C PHE A 148 -1.77 -10.88 -18.75
N SER A 149 -2.67 -10.33 -17.95
CA SER A 149 -4.09 -10.23 -18.28
C SER A 149 -4.32 -9.39 -19.53
N TYR A 150 -3.62 -8.25 -19.66
CA TYR A 150 -3.70 -7.39 -20.83
C TYR A 150 -3.31 -8.11 -22.11
N GLY A 151 -2.28 -8.97 -22.08
CA GLY A 151 -1.84 -9.76 -23.23
C GLY A 151 -2.82 -10.86 -23.66
N LYS A 152 -3.63 -11.39 -22.72
CA LYS A 152 -4.50 -12.56 -22.95
C LYS A 152 -5.98 -12.21 -23.15
N THR A 153 -6.42 -11.01 -22.84
CA THR A 153 -7.82 -10.59 -22.91
C THR A 153 -8.11 -9.72 -24.14
N THR A 154 -9.38 -9.74 -24.58
CA THR A 154 -9.88 -8.92 -25.68
C THR A 154 -11.05 -8.05 -25.24
N GLY A 155 -11.43 -7.07 -26.05
CA GLY A 155 -12.61 -6.24 -25.82
C GLY A 155 -12.55 -5.40 -24.54
N TYR A 156 -13.65 -5.38 -23.79
CA TYR A 156 -13.83 -4.55 -22.61
C TYR A 156 -12.82 -4.87 -21.48
N ARG A 157 -12.56 -6.16 -21.24
CA ARG A 157 -11.58 -6.60 -20.21
C ARG A 157 -10.16 -6.12 -20.53
N LYS A 158 -9.77 -6.06 -21.79
CA LYS A 158 -8.47 -5.52 -22.21
C LYS A 158 -8.35 -4.04 -21.86
N ARG A 159 -9.41 -3.25 -22.11
CA ARG A 159 -9.44 -1.82 -21.76
C ARG A 159 -9.32 -1.61 -20.26
N GLN A 160 -10.07 -2.37 -19.47
CA GLN A 160 -9.99 -2.30 -18.00
C GLN A 160 -8.58 -2.64 -17.49
N ALA A 161 -8.00 -3.76 -17.93
CA ALA A 161 -6.65 -4.16 -17.53
C ALA A 161 -5.61 -3.08 -17.88
N LYS A 162 -5.72 -2.47 -19.08
CA LYS A 162 -4.87 -1.35 -19.50
C LYS A 162 -4.99 -0.14 -18.57
N THR A 163 -6.21 0.27 -18.25
CA THR A 163 -6.45 1.43 -17.37
C THR A 163 -5.90 1.21 -15.98
N ILE A 164 -6.12 0.02 -15.41
CA ILE A 164 -5.60 -0.35 -14.08
C ILE A 164 -4.07 -0.39 -14.12
N PHE A 165 -3.48 -0.99 -15.15
CA PHE A 165 -2.02 -1.07 -15.33
C PHE A 165 -1.37 0.31 -15.41
N ILE A 166 -1.91 1.21 -16.26
CA ILE A 166 -1.40 2.58 -16.40
C ILE A 166 -1.57 3.37 -15.11
N GLY A 167 -2.75 3.28 -14.46
CA GLY A 167 -3.00 3.94 -13.18
C GLY A 167 -2.05 3.46 -12.08
N ALA A 168 -1.77 2.17 -12.01
CA ALA A 168 -0.79 1.62 -11.08
C ALA A 168 0.64 2.11 -11.37
N LEU A 169 1.06 2.13 -12.63
CA LEU A 169 2.37 2.66 -13.03
C LEU A 169 2.55 4.12 -12.66
N SER A 170 1.52 4.97 -12.83
CA SER A 170 1.60 6.39 -12.49
C SER A 170 1.73 6.61 -10.98
N LEU A 171 1.01 5.84 -10.16
CA LEU A 171 1.09 5.91 -8.71
C LEU A 171 2.46 5.44 -8.19
N TRP A 172 2.99 4.34 -8.71
CA TRP A 172 4.29 3.80 -8.31
C TRP A 172 5.46 4.62 -8.85
N GLY A 173 5.35 5.13 -10.08
CA GLY A 173 6.34 6.02 -10.69
C GLY A 173 6.46 7.35 -9.94
N GLY A 174 5.35 7.95 -9.51
CA GLY A 174 5.33 9.18 -8.73
C GLY A 174 6.05 9.02 -7.37
N ASN A 175 5.78 7.95 -6.65
CA ASN A 175 6.46 7.65 -5.38
C ASN A 175 7.97 7.42 -5.56
N PHE A 176 8.39 6.77 -6.65
CA PHE A 176 9.81 6.55 -6.94
C PHE A 176 10.55 7.87 -7.21
N PHE A 177 9.92 8.79 -7.96
CA PHE A 177 10.48 10.12 -8.23
C PHE A 177 10.61 10.96 -6.94
N GLN A 178 9.62 10.93 -6.07
CA GLN A 178 9.64 11.69 -4.82
C GLN A 178 10.72 11.21 -3.85
N THR A 179 10.95 9.89 -3.78
CA THR A 179 12.01 9.29 -2.95
C THR A 179 13.41 9.65 -3.48
N HIS A 180 13.58 9.75 -4.81
CA HIS A 180 14.84 10.15 -5.42
C HIS A 180 15.10 11.66 -5.33
N CYS A 181 14.09 12.52 -5.46
CA CYS A 181 14.24 13.97 -5.33
C CYS A 181 14.67 14.37 -3.91
N THR A 182 14.16 13.73 -2.87
CA THR A 182 14.57 13.99 -1.48
C THR A 182 15.99 13.54 -1.17
N LEU A 183 16.53 12.57 -1.92
CA LEU A 183 17.93 12.16 -1.79
C LEU A 183 18.91 13.11 -2.50
N TRP A 184 18.46 13.81 -3.56
CA TRP A 184 19.31 14.72 -4.35
C TRP A 184 19.51 16.11 -3.69
N HIS A 185 18.57 16.56 -2.86
CA HIS A 185 18.70 17.81 -2.12
C HIS A 185 19.56 17.72 -0.85
N ARG A 186 20.18 16.57 -0.54
CA ARG A 186 21.06 16.34 0.64
C ARG A 186 22.55 16.25 0.32
N HIS A 187 22.96 16.59 -0.91
CA HIS A 187 24.35 16.80 -1.31
C HIS A 187 24.52 18.21 -1.87
#